data_ad330de4f595c600d1701b3d5f814bc7
#
_entry.id   ad330de4f595c600d1701b3d5f814bc7
#
_cell.length_a   1.000
_cell.length_b   1.000
_cell.length_c   1.000
_cell.angle_alpha   90.00
_cell.angle_beta   90.00
_cell.angle_gamma   90.00
#
_symmetry.space_group_name_H-M   'P 1'
#
loop_
_entity.id
_entity.type
_entity.pdbx_description
1 polymer ?
#
loop_
_entity_poly.entity_id
_entity_poly.type
_entity_poly.pdbx_seq_one_letter_code
_entity_poly.pdbx_strand_id
1 'polypeptide(L)'
;LGDFYEMFFDDALLASRILDIALTGKACGLEERAPMCGVPYHSASSYLTRLVEAGYKVAIGEQVEDPATAKGLVKREVVKIVTPGTLLEDDSLEKSSNNYLMAIYCQGHEVSIAYVDISTGELNASLLDLDKVKNEVAKILPREVLSNSPDLLGSLGSLSDMANIYLNEDFD
;
A
#
# COMPACT_ATOMS: atom_id res chain seq x y z
N LEU A 1 4.01 -23.80 9.72
CA LEU A 1 3.03 -24.69 9.20
C LEU A 1 1.93 -23.91 8.49
N GLY A 2 2.11 -23.64 7.24
CA GLY A 2 1.22 -23.39 6.12
C GLY A 2 0.25 -22.22 6.14
N ASP A 3 -0.35 -21.80 7.22
CA ASP A 3 -1.54 -20.96 7.22
C ASP A 3 -1.37 -19.56 7.82
N PHE A 4 -0.13 -19.06 7.89
CA PHE A 4 0.19 -17.75 8.47
C PHE A 4 1.06 -16.94 7.51
N TYR A 5 0.74 -15.65 7.37
CA TYR A 5 1.72 -14.65 6.96
C TYR A 5 2.57 -14.24 8.13
N GLU A 6 3.87 -14.30 7.97
CA GLU A 6 4.84 -14.00 9.02
C GLU A 6 5.57 -12.69 8.68
N MET A 7 5.80 -11.86 9.69
CA MET A 7 6.61 -10.65 9.64
C MET A 7 7.80 -10.80 10.57
N PHE A 8 8.94 -10.23 10.24
CA PHE A 8 10.20 -10.43 10.94
C PHE A 8 10.89 -9.11 11.27
N PHE A 9 11.82 -9.14 12.24
CA PHE A 9 12.67 -8.02 12.64
C PHE A 9 11.86 -6.74 12.97
N ASP A 10 12.24 -5.61 12.40
CA ASP A 10 11.59 -4.32 12.66
C ASP A 10 10.12 -4.31 12.23
N ASP A 11 9.79 -4.99 11.13
CA ASP A 11 8.40 -5.14 10.68
C ASP A 11 7.56 -5.90 11.71
N ALA A 12 8.11 -6.93 12.35
CA ALA A 12 7.40 -7.66 13.41
C ALA A 12 7.18 -6.80 14.66
N LEU A 13 8.18 -6.01 15.05
CA LEU A 13 8.09 -5.08 16.18
C LEU A 13 7.03 -4.01 15.93
N LEU A 14 6.96 -3.48 14.71
CA LEU A 14 5.98 -2.50 14.30
C LEU A 14 4.58 -3.11 14.24
N ALA A 15 4.42 -4.17 13.46
CA ALA A 15 3.13 -4.79 13.21
C ALA A 15 2.49 -5.36 14.47
N SER A 16 3.28 -5.95 15.38
CA SER A 16 2.75 -6.47 16.64
C SER A 16 2.07 -5.39 17.49
N ARG A 17 2.60 -4.15 17.48
CA ARG A 17 2.02 -3.01 18.19
C ARG A 17 0.76 -2.48 17.54
N ILE A 18 0.79 -2.30 16.20
CA ILE A 18 -0.35 -1.75 15.45
C ILE A 18 -1.53 -2.74 15.47
N LEU A 19 -1.23 -4.01 15.28
CA LEU A 19 -2.23 -5.06 15.17
C LEU A 19 -2.68 -5.63 16.52
N ASP A 20 -1.96 -5.28 17.61
CA ASP A 20 -2.16 -5.84 18.95
C ASP A 20 -2.12 -7.38 18.95
N ILE A 21 -1.04 -7.92 18.35
CA ILE A 21 -0.80 -9.36 18.26
C ILE A 21 0.50 -9.75 18.97
N ALA A 22 0.62 -11.01 19.34
CA ALA A 22 1.76 -11.53 20.07
C ALA A 22 3.06 -11.40 19.25
N LEU A 23 4.08 -10.76 19.85
CA LEU A 23 5.45 -10.79 19.36
C LEU A 23 6.13 -12.06 19.90
N THR A 24 6.72 -12.81 19.03
CA THR A 24 7.46 -14.05 19.35
C THR A 24 8.85 -14.00 18.72
N GLY A 25 9.57 -15.10 18.69
CA GLY A 25 10.89 -15.18 18.06
C GLY A 25 11.07 -16.48 17.30
N LYS A 26 11.74 -16.41 16.16
CA LYS A 26 12.08 -17.55 15.30
C LYS A 26 13.58 -17.78 15.29
N ALA A 27 14.02 -19.03 15.47
CA ALA A 27 15.42 -19.39 15.30
C ALA A 27 15.80 -19.26 13.82
N CYS A 28 16.85 -18.49 13.53
CA CYS A 28 17.27 -18.20 12.16
C CYS A 28 18.79 -18.36 11.95
N GLY A 29 19.47 -19.08 12.88
CA GLY A 29 20.93 -19.30 12.80
C GLY A 29 21.76 -18.16 13.40
N LEU A 30 21.12 -17.14 13.97
CA LEU A 30 21.77 -16.10 14.77
C LEU A 30 21.81 -16.52 16.26
N GLU A 31 22.67 -15.89 17.07
CA GLU A 31 22.71 -16.12 18.52
C GLU A 31 21.37 -15.79 19.17
N GLU A 32 20.72 -14.71 18.73
CA GLU A 32 19.39 -14.32 19.19
C GLU A 32 18.32 -14.76 18.20
N ARG A 33 17.13 -15.04 18.71
CA ARG A 33 15.97 -15.35 17.87
C ARG A 33 15.50 -14.09 17.15
N ALA A 34 15.26 -14.17 15.86
CA ALA A 34 14.66 -13.05 15.11
C ALA A 34 13.26 -12.74 15.66
N PRO A 35 12.96 -11.48 16.03
CA PRO A 35 11.61 -11.07 16.36
C PRO A 35 10.66 -11.47 15.22
N MET A 36 9.51 -12.03 15.57
CA MET A 36 8.51 -12.50 14.62
C MET A 36 7.11 -12.29 15.16
N CYS A 37 6.19 -11.89 14.30
CA CYS A 37 4.76 -12.01 14.53
C CYS A 37 4.09 -12.58 13.28
N GLY A 38 2.84 -13.01 13.39
CA GLY A 38 2.14 -13.60 12.26
C GLY A 38 0.63 -13.47 12.39
N VAL A 39 -0.03 -13.43 11.23
CA VAL A 39 -1.47 -13.37 11.11
C VAL A 39 -1.98 -14.56 10.30
N PRO A 40 -3.15 -15.14 10.64
CA PRO A 40 -3.71 -16.24 9.88
C PRO A 40 -4.02 -15.83 8.44
N TYR A 41 -3.69 -16.69 7.48
CA TYR A 41 -3.93 -16.46 6.05
C TYR A 41 -5.39 -16.06 5.75
N HIS A 42 -6.36 -16.79 6.31
CA HIS A 42 -7.78 -16.58 6.04
C HIS A 42 -8.33 -15.25 6.59
N SER A 43 -7.66 -14.61 7.53
CA SER A 43 -8.05 -13.32 8.10
C SER A 43 -7.06 -12.19 7.77
N ALA A 44 -6.10 -12.42 6.88
CA ALA A 44 -5.04 -11.47 6.56
C ALA A 44 -5.58 -10.13 6.06
N SER A 45 -6.70 -10.10 5.33
CA SER A 45 -7.25 -8.86 4.76
C SER A 45 -7.59 -7.82 5.84
N SER A 46 -8.19 -8.23 6.95
CA SER A 46 -8.51 -7.32 8.06
C SER A 46 -7.27 -6.74 8.75
N TYR A 47 -6.19 -7.51 8.82
CA TYR A 47 -4.91 -7.04 9.36
C TYR A 47 -4.19 -6.12 8.38
N LEU A 48 -4.26 -6.41 7.08
CA LEU A 48 -3.74 -5.54 6.02
C LEU A 48 -4.41 -4.17 6.06
N THR A 49 -5.74 -4.14 6.16
CA THR A 49 -6.51 -2.89 6.29
C THR A 49 -5.99 -2.04 7.45
N ARG A 50 -5.81 -2.64 8.64
CA ARG A 50 -5.31 -1.91 9.82
C ARG A 50 -3.89 -1.35 9.64
N LEU A 51 -2.98 -2.10 8.99
CA LEU A 51 -1.63 -1.62 8.69
C LEU A 51 -1.65 -0.46 7.69
N VAL A 52 -2.46 -0.58 6.65
CA VAL A 52 -2.59 0.45 5.61
C VAL A 52 -3.26 1.71 6.16
N GLU A 53 -4.30 1.59 6.98
CA GLU A 53 -4.94 2.72 7.69
C GLU A 53 -3.98 3.41 8.68
N ALA A 54 -3.02 2.66 9.23
CA ALA A 54 -1.93 3.23 10.04
C ALA A 54 -0.83 3.91 9.20
N GLY A 55 -0.99 4.00 7.86
CA GLY A 55 -0.10 4.70 6.95
C GLY A 55 1.04 3.87 6.36
N TYR A 56 0.98 2.53 6.47
CA TYR A 56 2.03 1.64 5.97
C TYR A 56 1.65 1.00 4.64
N LYS A 57 2.63 0.79 3.78
CA LYS A 57 2.54 -0.09 2.62
C LYS A 57 2.91 -1.50 3.03
N VAL A 58 2.18 -2.48 2.53
CA VAL A 58 2.43 -3.88 2.89
C VAL A 58 2.75 -4.69 1.65
N ALA A 59 3.98 -5.23 1.58
CA ALA A 59 4.38 -6.16 0.54
C ALA A 59 4.01 -7.59 0.96
N ILE A 60 3.30 -8.30 0.11
CA ILE A 60 2.93 -9.71 0.31
C ILE A 60 3.87 -10.58 -0.50
N GLY A 61 4.63 -11.42 0.21
CA GLY A 61 5.52 -12.41 -0.38
C GLY A 61 4.91 -13.80 -0.34
N GLU A 62 4.88 -14.46 -1.50
CA GLU A 62 4.39 -15.84 -1.64
C GLU A 62 5.51 -16.80 -2.03
N GLN A 63 5.32 -18.07 -1.71
CA GLN A 63 6.15 -19.15 -2.23
C GLN A 63 5.75 -19.42 -3.68
N VAL A 64 6.68 -19.18 -4.62
CA VAL A 64 6.45 -19.35 -6.06
C VAL A 64 7.00 -20.65 -6.60
N GLU A 65 7.52 -21.51 -5.73
CA GLU A 65 8.09 -22.81 -6.05
C GLU A 65 7.44 -23.88 -5.18
N ASP A 66 7.19 -25.06 -5.77
CA ASP A 66 6.68 -26.22 -5.04
C ASP A 66 7.72 -26.72 -4.03
N PRO A 67 7.41 -26.74 -2.72
CA PRO A 67 8.31 -27.24 -1.69
C PRO A 67 8.78 -28.68 -1.92
N ALA A 68 7.98 -29.50 -2.62
CA ALA A 68 8.34 -30.91 -2.91
C ALA A 68 9.44 -31.04 -3.97
N THR A 69 9.62 -30.02 -4.82
CA THR A 69 10.61 -30.01 -5.91
C THR A 69 11.78 -29.07 -5.63
N ALA A 70 11.71 -28.22 -4.64
CA ALA A 70 12.73 -27.25 -4.29
C ALA A 70 14.03 -27.91 -3.82
N LYS A 71 15.16 -27.54 -4.44
CA LYS A 71 16.50 -27.96 -4.01
C LYS A 71 17.08 -26.94 -3.03
N GLY A 72 16.57 -26.91 -1.80
CA GLY A 72 17.02 -25.98 -0.76
C GLY A 72 15.88 -25.09 -0.23
N LEU A 73 16.16 -23.78 -0.08
CA LEU A 73 15.12 -22.83 0.35
C LEU A 73 14.14 -22.58 -0.79
N VAL A 74 12.85 -22.78 -0.51
CA VAL A 74 11.76 -22.49 -1.44
C VAL A 74 11.81 -21.01 -1.85
N LYS A 75 11.77 -20.75 -3.15
CA LYS A 75 11.78 -19.40 -3.71
C LYS A 75 10.53 -18.63 -3.27
N ARG A 76 10.73 -17.39 -2.85
CA ARG A 76 9.65 -16.44 -2.49
C ARG A 76 9.80 -15.19 -3.32
N GLU A 77 8.67 -14.64 -3.73
CA GLU A 77 8.61 -13.37 -4.47
C GLU A 77 7.52 -12.49 -3.89
N VAL A 78 7.70 -11.15 -4.02
CA VAL A 78 6.64 -10.21 -3.73
C VAL A 78 5.63 -10.27 -4.87
N VAL A 79 4.42 -10.71 -4.56
CA VAL A 79 3.33 -10.88 -5.55
C VAL A 79 2.33 -9.72 -5.52
N LYS A 80 2.30 -8.96 -4.43
CA LYS A 80 1.38 -7.83 -4.27
C LYS A 80 1.96 -6.81 -3.30
N ILE A 81 1.73 -5.52 -3.59
CA ILE A 81 1.93 -4.41 -2.66
C ILE A 81 0.56 -3.79 -2.40
N VAL A 82 0.18 -3.73 -1.14
CA VAL A 82 -1.10 -3.13 -0.70
C VAL A 82 -0.81 -1.74 -0.15
N THR A 83 -1.53 -0.77 -0.67
CA THR A 83 -1.44 0.66 -0.34
C THR A 83 -2.84 1.22 -0.09
N PRO A 84 -3.01 2.44 0.45
CA PRO A 84 -4.33 3.02 0.68
C PRO A 84 -5.23 3.05 -0.57
N GLY A 85 -4.66 3.40 -1.73
CA GLY A 85 -5.40 3.47 -3.00
C GLY A 85 -5.64 2.10 -3.67
N THR A 86 -4.90 1.06 -3.25
CA THR A 86 -5.03 -0.30 -3.81
C THR A 86 -5.68 -1.29 -2.85
N LEU A 87 -6.11 -0.83 -1.68
CA LEU A 87 -6.83 -1.64 -0.71
C LEU A 87 -8.23 -1.96 -1.25
N LEU A 88 -8.49 -3.24 -1.48
CA LEU A 88 -9.84 -3.74 -1.76
C LEU A 88 -10.48 -4.06 -0.40
N GLU A 89 -11.48 -3.27 -0.01
CA GLU A 89 -12.25 -3.54 1.20
C GLU A 89 -13.16 -4.74 0.94
N ASP A 90 -12.77 -5.92 1.45
CA ASP A 90 -13.70 -7.03 1.65
C ASP A 90 -14.53 -6.72 2.91
N ASP A 91 -15.86 -6.67 2.75
CA ASP A 91 -16.86 -6.69 3.83
C ASP A 91 -17.14 -5.42 4.67
N SER A 92 -16.85 -4.21 4.25
CA SER A 92 -17.51 -3.08 4.92
C SER A 92 -18.61 -2.47 4.05
N LEU A 93 -19.84 -2.98 4.21
CA LEU A 93 -21.07 -2.44 3.62
C LEU A 93 -21.40 -0.97 4.04
N GLU A 94 -20.54 -0.32 4.80
CA GLU A 94 -20.82 1.00 5.38
C GLU A 94 -20.07 2.18 4.74
N LYS A 95 -19.11 1.95 3.83
CA LYS A 95 -18.41 3.07 3.17
C LYS A 95 -18.82 3.19 1.70
N SER A 96 -19.81 4.02 1.46
CA SER A 96 -20.26 4.47 0.11
C SER A 96 -19.29 5.51 -0.51
N SER A 97 -18.04 5.56 -0.12
CA SER A 97 -17.04 6.49 -0.66
C SER A 97 -16.07 5.75 -1.57
N ASN A 98 -15.84 6.30 -2.75
CA ASN A 98 -14.88 5.79 -3.70
C ASN A 98 -13.46 5.75 -3.09
N ASN A 99 -12.66 4.73 -3.47
CA ASN A 99 -11.28 4.58 -3.05
C ASN A 99 -10.33 4.92 -4.21
N TYR A 100 -10.20 6.22 -4.51
CA TYR A 100 -9.42 6.65 -5.65
C TYR A 100 -7.90 6.61 -5.40
N LEU A 101 -7.18 5.94 -6.30
CA LEU A 101 -5.77 6.12 -6.56
C LEU A 101 -5.61 7.14 -7.69
N MET A 102 -4.88 8.22 -7.48
CA MET A 102 -4.67 9.29 -8.45
C MET A 102 -3.19 9.38 -8.85
N ALA A 103 -2.94 9.50 -10.14
CA ALA A 103 -1.65 9.85 -10.70
C ALA A 103 -1.69 11.28 -11.27
N ILE A 104 -0.67 12.08 -11.00
CA ILE A 104 -0.52 13.45 -11.50
C ILE A 104 0.85 13.57 -12.16
N TYR A 105 0.85 13.83 -13.45
CA TYR A 105 2.07 14.02 -14.23
C TYR A 105 2.20 15.49 -14.68
N CYS A 106 3.29 16.13 -14.28
CA CYS A 106 3.57 17.52 -14.60
C CYS A 106 4.60 17.63 -15.73
N GLN A 107 4.29 18.38 -16.76
CA GLN A 107 5.20 18.74 -17.85
C GLN A 107 5.12 20.26 -18.12
N GLY A 108 6.01 21.03 -17.49
CA GLY A 108 5.97 22.49 -17.56
C GLY A 108 4.70 23.04 -16.89
N HIS A 109 3.84 23.72 -17.64
CA HIS A 109 2.57 24.26 -17.15
C HIS A 109 1.37 23.32 -17.36
N GLU A 110 1.53 22.29 -18.15
CA GLU A 110 0.51 21.30 -18.41
C GLU A 110 0.58 20.18 -17.38
N VAL A 111 -0.56 19.75 -16.88
CA VAL A 111 -0.68 18.68 -15.91
C VAL A 111 -1.72 17.67 -16.39
N SER A 112 -1.30 16.43 -16.48
CA SER A 112 -2.20 15.30 -16.70
C SER A 112 -2.58 14.71 -15.36
N ILE A 113 -3.87 14.47 -15.14
CA ILE A 113 -4.36 13.70 -14.00
C ILE A 113 -5.11 12.47 -14.49
N ALA A 114 -4.91 11.36 -13.79
CA ALA A 114 -5.71 10.17 -13.97
C ALA A 114 -6.05 9.60 -12.58
N TYR A 115 -7.27 9.14 -12.38
CA TYR A 115 -7.64 8.49 -11.13
C TYR A 115 -8.53 7.29 -11.39
N VAL A 116 -8.38 6.29 -10.56
CA VAL A 116 -9.04 5.00 -10.68
C VAL A 116 -9.56 4.54 -9.33
N ASP A 117 -10.75 4.00 -9.32
CA ASP A 117 -11.24 3.16 -8.23
C ASP A 117 -11.11 1.69 -8.66
N ILE A 118 -10.19 0.97 -8.03
CA ILE A 118 -9.87 -0.42 -8.40
C ILE A 118 -11.05 -1.35 -8.09
N SER A 119 -11.87 -1.00 -7.10
CA SER A 119 -13.02 -1.83 -6.68
C SER A 119 -14.16 -1.80 -7.70
N THR A 120 -14.37 -0.65 -8.34
CA THR A 120 -15.45 -0.44 -9.32
C THR A 120 -14.97 -0.52 -10.77
N GLY A 121 -13.66 -0.34 -11.01
CA GLY A 121 -13.08 -0.21 -12.34
C GLY A 121 -13.33 1.17 -12.97
N GLU A 122 -13.84 2.15 -12.22
CA GLU A 122 -14.01 3.52 -12.69
C GLU A 122 -12.64 4.15 -12.93
N LEU A 123 -12.38 4.62 -14.16
CA LEU A 123 -11.16 5.31 -14.55
C LEU A 123 -11.50 6.62 -15.23
N ASN A 124 -10.92 7.71 -14.75
CA ASN A 124 -11.05 9.04 -15.31
C ASN A 124 -9.67 9.62 -15.58
N ALA A 125 -9.56 10.42 -16.65
CA ALA A 125 -8.35 11.17 -16.97
C ALA A 125 -8.69 12.53 -17.58
N SER A 126 -7.85 13.53 -17.31
CA SER A 126 -7.99 14.88 -17.85
C SER A 126 -6.68 15.63 -17.90
N LEU A 127 -6.66 16.68 -18.75
CA LEU A 127 -5.57 17.67 -18.82
C LEU A 127 -6.03 18.94 -18.10
N LEU A 128 -5.16 19.52 -17.31
CA LEU A 128 -5.42 20.70 -16.51
C LEU A 128 -4.24 21.68 -16.59
N ASP A 129 -4.51 22.93 -16.32
CA ASP A 129 -3.49 23.89 -15.99
C ASP A 129 -3.05 23.68 -14.53
N LEU A 130 -1.80 23.95 -14.21
CA LEU A 130 -1.18 23.70 -12.90
C LEU A 130 -1.96 24.37 -11.75
N ASP A 131 -2.50 25.56 -11.98
CA ASP A 131 -3.27 26.35 -10.99
C ASP A 131 -4.62 25.71 -10.59
N LYS A 132 -5.13 24.81 -11.43
CA LYS A 132 -6.42 24.11 -11.21
C LYS A 132 -6.27 22.79 -10.47
N VAL A 133 -5.05 22.21 -10.44
CA VAL A 133 -4.81 20.87 -9.91
C VAL A 133 -5.25 20.72 -8.46
N LYS A 134 -4.89 21.70 -7.61
CA LYS A 134 -5.24 21.68 -6.19
C LYS A 134 -6.74 21.61 -5.94
N ASN A 135 -7.53 22.36 -6.72
CA ASN A 135 -8.98 22.36 -6.61
C ASN A 135 -9.57 21.03 -7.09
N GLU A 136 -9.00 20.43 -8.14
CA GLU A 136 -9.50 19.16 -8.63
C GLU A 136 -9.15 18.00 -7.67
N VAL A 137 -7.95 17.99 -7.11
CA VAL A 137 -7.59 17.03 -6.05
C VAL A 137 -8.51 17.16 -4.84
N ALA A 138 -8.79 18.40 -4.40
CA ALA A 138 -9.70 18.65 -3.27
C ALA A 138 -11.15 18.23 -3.54
N LYS A 139 -11.59 18.23 -4.79
CA LYS A 139 -12.94 17.79 -5.20
C LYS A 139 -13.04 16.26 -5.27
N ILE A 140 -12.00 15.60 -5.80
CA ILE A 140 -11.97 14.14 -5.98
C ILE A 140 -11.70 13.41 -4.67
N LEU A 141 -10.88 14.01 -3.77
CA LEU A 141 -10.49 13.45 -2.48
C LEU A 141 -9.85 12.04 -2.61
N PRO A 142 -8.77 11.90 -3.40
CA PRO A 142 -8.15 10.58 -3.58
C PRO A 142 -7.54 10.06 -2.27
N ARG A 143 -7.55 8.75 -2.10
CA ARG A 143 -6.90 8.08 -0.96
C ARG A 143 -5.38 8.03 -1.10
N GLU A 144 -4.90 8.07 -2.33
CA GLU A 144 -3.48 8.01 -2.64
C GLU A 144 -3.19 8.84 -3.88
N VAL A 145 -2.09 9.61 -3.85
CA VAL A 145 -1.62 10.42 -4.97
C VAL A 145 -0.19 10.03 -5.32
N LEU A 146 0.07 9.78 -6.60
CA LEU A 146 1.39 9.62 -7.19
C LEU A 146 1.71 10.84 -8.04
N SER A 147 2.93 11.37 -7.98
CA SER A 147 3.34 12.48 -8.85
C SER A 147 4.83 12.44 -9.15
N ASN A 148 5.22 12.94 -10.32
CA ASN A 148 6.61 13.21 -10.71
C ASN A 148 7.11 14.58 -10.24
N SER A 149 6.29 15.40 -9.56
CA SER A 149 6.64 16.75 -9.14
C SER A 149 6.64 16.90 -7.61
N PRO A 150 7.83 17.01 -6.96
CA PRO A 150 7.95 17.29 -5.54
C PRO A 150 7.29 18.62 -5.13
N ASP A 151 7.42 19.65 -5.99
CA ASP A 151 6.87 20.98 -5.72
C ASP A 151 5.35 20.95 -5.68
N LEU A 152 4.73 20.22 -6.62
CA LEU A 152 3.29 20.00 -6.59
C LEU A 152 2.86 19.27 -5.33
N LEU A 153 3.54 18.19 -4.98
CA LEU A 153 3.24 17.42 -3.77
C LEU A 153 3.33 18.31 -2.52
N GLY A 154 4.37 19.14 -2.41
CA GLY A 154 4.52 20.11 -1.33
C GLY A 154 3.37 21.13 -1.28
N SER A 155 2.86 21.55 -2.44
CA SER A 155 1.72 22.48 -2.54
C SER A 155 0.39 21.85 -2.11
N LEU A 156 0.25 20.53 -2.23
CA LEU A 156 -0.94 19.78 -1.78
C LEU A 156 -0.95 19.54 -0.26
N GLY A 157 0.10 19.91 0.47
CA GLY A 157 0.33 19.58 1.86
C GLY A 157 -0.80 19.93 2.85
N SER A 158 -1.68 20.90 2.54
CA SER A 158 -2.90 21.14 3.31
C SER A 158 -4.02 20.12 3.05
N LEU A 159 -3.83 19.26 2.06
CA LEU A 159 -4.69 18.13 1.73
C LEU A 159 -4.06 16.81 2.25
N SER A 160 -3.02 16.90 3.07
CA SER A 160 -2.16 15.80 3.53
C SER A 160 -2.85 14.77 4.42
N ASP A 161 -4.03 15.07 4.94
CA ASP A 161 -4.87 14.07 5.63
C ASP A 161 -5.45 13.03 4.66
N MET A 162 -5.24 13.24 3.35
CA MET A 162 -5.93 12.48 2.33
C MET A 162 -5.10 11.37 1.70
N ALA A 163 -3.79 11.36 1.76
CA ALA A 163 -3.09 10.33 1.04
C ALA A 163 -1.61 10.25 1.33
N ASN A 164 -1.09 9.06 1.27
CA ASN A 164 0.32 8.82 1.09
C ASN A 164 0.74 9.39 -0.28
N ILE A 165 1.44 10.50 -0.26
CA ILE A 165 1.95 11.16 -1.46
C ILE A 165 3.31 10.55 -1.77
N TYR A 166 3.47 10.00 -2.97
CA TYR A 166 4.72 9.39 -3.42
C TYR A 166 5.26 10.13 -4.62
N LEU A 167 6.56 10.41 -4.57
CA LEU A 167 7.31 10.77 -5.75
C LEU A 167 7.60 9.49 -6.52
N ASN A 168 7.14 9.40 -7.75
CA ASN A 168 7.55 8.37 -8.69
C ASN A 168 8.38 9.03 -9.79
N GLU A 169 9.67 8.70 -9.86
CA GLU A 169 10.58 9.17 -10.89
C GLU A 169 10.47 8.34 -12.19
N ASP A 170 9.82 7.18 -12.11
CA ASP A 170 9.66 6.21 -13.19
C ASP A 170 8.31 6.34 -13.92
N PHE A 171 7.93 7.56 -14.29
CA PHE A 171 6.84 7.80 -15.25
C PHE A 171 7.39 7.70 -16.69
N ASP A 172 7.70 6.50 -17.14
CA ASP A 172 8.01 6.22 -18.56
C ASP A 172 6.79 5.66 -19.30
#